data_499e7ba02209c02ca1b3531c04d5aaca
#
_entry.id   499e7ba02209c02ca1b3531c04d5aaca
#
_cell.length_a   1.000
_cell.length_b   1.000
_cell.length_c   1.000
_cell.angle_alpha   90.00
_cell.angle_beta   90.00
_cell.angle_gamma   90.00
#
_symmetry.space_group_name_H-M   'P 1'
#
loop_
_entity.id
_entity.type
_entity.pdbx_description
1 polymer ?
#
loop_
_entity_poly.entity_id
_entity_poly.type
_entity_poly.pdbx_seq_one_letter_code
_entity_poly.pdbx_strand_id
1 'polypeptide(L)'
;MEPMLGDRDGFRFRGGSLALDFTATLAARKREQTRELLETPRDLARWFAAAGLAVHKVNVTEDDLAAARALREALYRLALARVGGAPLPAADRRLLNRHAALATPAPRLDAAGVHWSRAETPALLAVIARAGVELLGGPLADRVRQCSGRWCAILFVDMSRSGHRKWCSMSGCGNKAKVATFRERNRTE
;
A
#
# COMPACT_ATOMS: atom_id res chain seq x y z
N MET A 1 3.77 -14.13 -5.66
CA MET A 1 4.66 -13.32 -4.79
C MET A 1 3.99 -13.25 -3.41
N GLU A 2 4.59 -13.90 -2.41
CA GLU A 2 4.04 -13.85 -1.04
C GLU A 2 4.03 -12.42 -0.52
N PRO A 3 2.98 -12.00 0.20
CA PRO A 3 2.93 -10.68 0.80
C PRO A 3 4.01 -10.58 1.88
N MET A 4 5.05 -9.83 1.58
CA MET A 4 6.15 -9.59 2.52
C MET A 4 5.68 -8.62 3.61
N LEU A 5 5.25 -9.16 4.76
CA LEU A 5 4.81 -8.38 5.92
C LEU A 5 6.02 -7.86 6.73
N GLY A 6 6.02 -6.59 7.07
CA GLY A 6 7.03 -5.97 7.92
C GLY A 6 7.35 -4.52 7.58
N ASP A 7 8.33 -3.95 8.28
CA ASP A 7 8.85 -2.62 7.99
C ASP A 7 10.22 -2.78 7.32
N ARG A 8 10.44 -2.13 6.17
CA ARG A 8 11.68 -2.19 5.40
C ARG A 8 12.05 -0.81 4.91
N ASP A 9 13.30 -0.42 5.10
CA ASP A 9 13.84 0.88 4.68
C ASP A 9 12.97 2.08 5.07
N GLY A 10 12.35 2.03 6.27
CA GLY A 10 11.44 3.06 6.77
C GLY A 10 10.01 2.99 6.22
N PHE A 11 9.71 2.10 5.28
CA PHE A 11 8.38 1.89 4.72
C PHE A 11 7.65 0.72 5.40
N ARG A 12 6.31 0.81 5.46
CA ARG A 12 5.45 -0.17 6.13
C ARG A 12 4.75 -1.06 5.11
N PHE A 13 5.07 -2.34 5.15
CA PHE A 13 4.42 -3.39 4.35
C PHE A 13 3.49 -4.21 5.25
N ARG A 14 2.32 -3.69 5.53
CA ARG A 14 1.32 -4.28 6.45
C ARG A 14 -0.06 -4.39 5.84
N GLY A 15 -0.20 -3.98 4.58
CA GLY A 15 -1.46 -3.99 3.85
C GLY A 15 -1.87 -5.36 3.35
N GLY A 16 -0.92 -6.29 3.20
CA GLY A 16 -1.18 -7.60 2.60
C GLY A 16 -1.47 -7.54 1.09
N SER A 17 -1.21 -6.40 0.48
CA SER A 17 -1.27 -6.16 -0.97
C SER A 17 -0.35 -5.00 -1.31
N LEU A 18 0.38 -5.13 -2.42
CA LEU A 18 1.30 -4.10 -2.91
C LEU A 18 0.61 -2.73 -3.05
N ALA A 19 -0.62 -2.72 -3.56
CA ALA A 19 -1.41 -1.50 -3.71
C ALA A 19 -1.71 -0.82 -2.36
N LEU A 20 -2.05 -1.58 -1.31
CA LEU A 20 -2.31 -1.04 0.02
C LEU A 20 -1.02 -0.61 0.73
N ASP A 21 0.07 -1.35 0.55
CA ASP A 21 1.39 -0.98 1.07
C ASP A 21 1.86 0.35 0.46
N PHE A 22 1.59 0.57 -0.84
CA PHE A 22 1.87 1.85 -1.49
C PHE A 22 1.08 3.00 -0.87
N THR A 23 -0.18 2.81 -0.48
CA THR A 23 -0.96 3.85 0.19
C THR A 23 -0.38 4.26 1.55
N ALA A 24 0.37 3.38 2.21
CA ALA A 24 0.99 3.64 3.51
C ALA A 24 2.22 4.56 3.44
N THR A 25 2.68 4.92 2.24
CA THR A 25 3.78 5.90 2.03
C THR A 25 3.38 7.33 2.40
N LEU A 26 2.08 7.67 2.49
CA LEU A 26 1.62 8.85 3.22
C LEU A 26 1.15 8.40 4.60
N ALA A 27 1.97 8.60 5.60
CA ALA A 27 1.70 8.19 6.97
C ALA A 27 0.93 9.26 7.76
N ALA A 28 0.43 8.86 8.94
CA ALA A 28 -0.24 9.76 9.88
C ALA A 28 -1.49 10.51 9.32
N ARG A 29 -2.18 9.95 8.31
CA ARG A 29 -3.36 10.56 7.65
C ARG A 29 -4.51 10.95 8.61
N LYS A 30 -4.56 10.38 9.82
CA LYS A 30 -5.55 10.71 10.86
C LYS A 30 -5.03 11.73 11.89
N ARG A 31 -3.85 12.30 11.67
CA ARG A 31 -3.27 13.35 12.51
C ARG A 31 -3.40 14.70 11.82
N GLU A 32 -3.28 15.75 12.59
CA GLU A 32 -3.25 17.13 12.08
C GLU A 32 -2.12 17.34 11.05
N GLN A 33 -0.95 16.74 11.33
CA GLN A 33 0.17 16.73 10.38
C GLN A 33 0.36 15.31 9.83
N THR A 34 0.20 15.17 8.53
CA THR A 34 0.57 13.97 7.79
C THR A 34 2.10 13.89 7.64
N ARG A 35 2.61 12.69 7.36
CA ARG A 35 4.03 12.49 7.07
C ARG A 35 4.18 11.84 5.69
N GLU A 36 4.71 12.59 4.76
CA GLU A 36 5.09 12.09 3.45
C GLU A 36 6.38 11.25 3.57
N LEU A 37 6.42 10.08 2.95
CA LEU A 37 7.60 9.21 2.90
C LEU A 37 8.20 9.14 1.49
N LEU A 38 7.50 9.68 0.49
CA LEU A 38 7.99 9.83 -0.87
C LEU A 38 8.24 11.32 -1.11
N GLU A 39 9.21 11.92 -0.43
CA GLU A 39 9.49 13.36 -0.52
C GLU A 39 10.25 13.70 -1.81
N THR A 40 11.10 12.79 -2.26
CA THR A 40 11.98 12.97 -3.43
C THR A 40 11.86 11.80 -4.40
N PRO A 41 12.30 11.94 -5.67
CA PRO A 41 12.42 10.82 -6.62
C PRO A 41 13.22 9.65 -6.07
N ARG A 42 14.26 9.94 -5.27
CA ARG A 42 15.08 8.91 -4.61
C ARG A 42 14.25 8.07 -3.63
N ASP A 43 13.29 8.66 -2.93
CA ASP A 43 12.44 7.92 -1.98
C ASP A 43 11.52 6.96 -2.71
N LEU A 44 11.00 7.36 -3.88
CA LEU A 44 10.20 6.45 -4.72
C LEU A 44 11.05 5.28 -5.24
N ALA A 45 12.29 5.54 -5.69
CA ALA A 45 13.21 4.49 -6.09
C ALA A 45 13.53 3.53 -4.93
N ARG A 46 13.74 4.05 -3.72
CA ARG A 46 13.92 3.25 -2.50
C ARG A 46 12.69 2.39 -2.18
N TRP A 47 11.49 2.96 -2.34
CA TRP A 47 10.26 2.22 -2.11
C TRP A 47 10.12 1.05 -3.10
N PHE A 48 10.41 1.25 -4.39
CA PHE A 48 10.41 0.16 -5.38
C PHE A 48 11.37 -0.97 -5.01
N ALA A 49 12.57 -0.64 -4.55
CA ALA A 49 13.53 -1.62 -4.08
C ALA A 49 13.02 -2.36 -2.83
N ALA A 50 12.52 -1.64 -1.83
CA ALA A 50 11.96 -2.20 -0.60
C ALA A 50 10.72 -3.08 -0.87
N ALA A 51 9.94 -2.76 -1.90
CA ALA A 51 8.80 -3.53 -2.36
C ALA A 51 9.18 -4.76 -3.21
N GLY A 52 10.47 -4.94 -3.52
CA GLY A 52 10.95 -6.04 -4.37
C GLY A 52 10.57 -5.89 -5.85
N LEU A 53 10.24 -4.67 -6.29
CA LEU A 53 9.86 -4.40 -7.68
C LEU A 53 11.04 -4.05 -8.57
N ALA A 54 12.13 -3.55 -8.00
CA ALA A 54 13.32 -3.14 -8.72
C ALA A 54 14.54 -3.93 -8.24
N VAL A 55 15.17 -4.66 -9.15
CA VAL A 55 16.43 -5.37 -8.91
C VAL A 55 17.63 -4.48 -9.28
N HIS A 56 17.39 -3.41 -10.06
CA HIS A 56 18.38 -2.46 -10.54
C HIS A 56 18.00 -1.03 -10.15
N LYS A 57 18.97 -0.12 -10.19
CA LYS A 57 18.73 1.31 -9.96
C LYS A 57 17.73 1.84 -10.99
N VAL A 58 16.60 2.36 -10.51
CA VAL A 58 15.56 3.02 -11.31
C VAL A 58 15.85 4.51 -11.33
N ASN A 59 15.84 5.12 -12.52
CA ASN A 59 15.89 6.57 -12.64
C ASN A 59 14.45 7.10 -12.52
N VAL A 60 14.20 7.89 -11.49
CA VAL A 60 12.90 8.48 -11.19
C VAL A 60 12.99 9.98 -11.38
N THR A 61 12.04 10.56 -12.11
CA THR A 61 11.91 12.01 -12.32
C THR A 61 10.93 12.63 -11.33
N GLU A 62 10.86 13.97 -11.26
CA GLU A 62 9.84 14.68 -10.47
C GLU A 62 8.42 14.41 -11.00
N ASP A 63 8.25 14.30 -12.32
CA ASP A 63 6.96 13.96 -12.94
C ASP A 63 6.52 12.54 -12.57
N ASP A 64 7.46 11.59 -12.52
CA ASP A 64 7.20 10.23 -12.03
C ASP A 64 6.75 10.24 -10.56
N LEU A 65 7.42 11.04 -9.73
CA LEU A 65 7.04 11.18 -8.32
C LEU A 65 5.64 11.78 -8.17
N ALA A 66 5.32 12.80 -8.95
CA ALA A 66 3.99 13.41 -8.96
C ALA A 66 2.91 12.39 -9.40
N ALA A 67 3.17 11.63 -10.48
CA ALA A 67 2.28 10.58 -10.96
C ALA A 67 2.10 9.46 -9.90
N ALA A 68 3.17 9.06 -9.23
CA ALA A 68 3.16 8.06 -8.17
C ALA A 68 2.30 8.50 -6.97
N ARG A 69 2.46 9.75 -6.52
CA ARG A 69 1.64 10.32 -5.44
C ARG A 69 0.17 10.40 -5.85
N ALA A 70 -0.13 10.80 -7.09
CA ALA A 70 -1.51 10.85 -7.61
C ALA A 70 -2.15 9.44 -7.63
N LEU A 71 -1.44 8.42 -8.11
CA LEU A 71 -1.89 7.03 -8.10
C LEU A 71 -2.12 6.53 -6.66
N ARG A 72 -1.22 6.83 -5.74
CA ARG A 72 -1.33 6.49 -4.32
C ARG A 72 -2.62 7.03 -3.70
N GLU A 73 -2.92 8.31 -3.94
CA GLU A 73 -4.13 8.93 -3.40
C GLU A 73 -5.41 8.35 -4.02
N ALA A 74 -5.39 8.06 -5.32
CA ALA A 74 -6.50 7.38 -5.97
C ALA A 74 -6.75 5.99 -5.37
N LEU A 75 -5.70 5.18 -5.20
CA LEU A 75 -5.78 3.86 -4.55
C LEU A 75 -6.34 3.97 -3.12
N TYR A 76 -5.88 4.96 -2.36
CA TYR A 76 -6.36 5.17 -0.99
C TYR A 76 -7.85 5.49 -0.95
N ARG A 77 -8.35 6.43 -1.78
CA ARG A 77 -9.78 6.77 -1.84
C ARG A 77 -10.64 5.62 -2.34
N LEU A 78 -10.18 4.89 -3.36
CA LEU A 78 -10.87 3.70 -3.86
C LEU A 78 -10.98 2.62 -2.78
N ALA A 79 -9.91 2.35 -2.05
CA ALA A 79 -9.91 1.37 -0.97
C ALA A 79 -10.80 1.81 0.21
N LEU A 80 -10.82 3.11 0.56
CA LEU A 80 -11.75 3.65 1.56
C LEU A 80 -13.22 3.50 1.12
N ALA A 81 -13.52 3.75 -0.14
CA ALA A 81 -14.87 3.55 -0.68
C ALA A 81 -15.30 2.08 -0.52
N ARG A 82 -14.41 1.10 -0.76
CA ARG A 82 -14.70 -0.32 -0.49
C ARG A 82 -14.95 -0.59 0.99
N VAL A 83 -14.13 -0.06 1.88
CA VAL A 83 -14.31 -0.21 3.34
C VAL A 83 -15.65 0.34 3.82
N GLY A 84 -16.08 1.46 3.24
CA GLY A 84 -17.33 2.13 3.59
C GLY A 84 -18.57 1.66 2.80
N GLY A 85 -18.43 0.71 1.88
CA GLY A 85 -19.54 0.26 1.00
C GLY A 85 -20.02 1.35 0.02
N ALA A 86 -19.20 2.38 -0.23
CA ALA A 86 -19.55 3.48 -1.12
C ALA A 86 -19.19 3.18 -2.59
N PRO A 87 -19.83 3.83 -3.56
CA PRO A 87 -19.43 3.74 -4.97
C PRO A 87 -17.98 4.18 -5.18
N LEU A 88 -17.25 3.46 -6.03
CA LEU A 88 -15.87 3.80 -6.36
C LEU A 88 -15.81 5.11 -7.15
N PRO A 89 -15.04 6.14 -6.69
CA PRO A 89 -14.92 7.42 -7.37
C PRO A 89 -14.47 7.27 -8.83
N ALA A 90 -15.23 7.84 -9.76
CA ALA A 90 -15.03 7.62 -11.19
C ALA A 90 -13.68 8.16 -11.70
N ALA A 91 -13.24 9.31 -11.20
CA ALA A 91 -11.94 9.89 -11.56
C ALA A 91 -10.76 9.01 -11.12
N ASP A 92 -10.81 8.50 -9.88
CA ASP A 92 -9.78 7.64 -9.33
C ASP A 92 -9.72 6.29 -10.06
N ARG A 93 -10.88 5.73 -10.38
CA ARG A 93 -10.99 4.50 -11.17
C ARG A 93 -10.41 4.67 -12.57
N ARG A 94 -10.65 5.82 -13.24
CA ARG A 94 -10.02 6.13 -14.53
C ARG A 94 -8.51 6.28 -14.42
N LEU A 95 -8.02 6.95 -13.37
CA LEU A 95 -6.59 7.10 -13.13
C LEU A 95 -5.92 5.73 -12.90
N LEU A 96 -6.49 4.90 -12.03
CA LEU A 96 -6.02 3.55 -11.75
C LEU A 96 -5.93 2.71 -13.04
N ASN A 97 -7.01 2.71 -13.85
CA ASN A 97 -7.08 1.93 -15.08
C ASN A 97 -6.06 2.41 -16.14
N ARG A 98 -5.81 3.73 -16.24
CA ARG A 98 -4.76 4.24 -17.14
C ARG A 98 -3.38 3.70 -16.78
N HIS A 99 -3.02 3.70 -15.51
CA HIS A 99 -1.74 3.13 -15.08
C HIS A 99 -1.72 1.60 -15.27
N ALA A 100 -2.79 0.90 -14.95
CA ALA A 100 -2.86 -0.56 -15.10
C ALA A 100 -2.76 -1.05 -16.55
N ALA A 101 -3.14 -0.21 -17.52
CA ALA A 101 -3.05 -0.52 -18.95
C ALA A 101 -1.62 -0.44 -19.52
N LEU A 102 -0.69 0.20 -18.82
CA LEU A 102 0.70 0.31 -19.27
C LEU A 102 1.41 -1.05 -19.20
N ALA A 103 2.47 -1.20 -20.05
CA ALA A 103 3.30 -2.40 -20.02
C ALA A 103 3.98 -2.56 -18.65
N THR A 104 4.08 -3.80 -18.18
CA THR A 104 4.81 -4.16 -16.96
C THR A 104 6.15 -4.79 -17.32
N PRO A 105 7.12 -4.83 -16.37
CA PRO A 105 8.35 -5.58 -16.56
C PRO A 105 8.05 -7.04 -16.93
N ALA A 106 8.77 -7.58 -17.90
CA ALA A 106 8.62 -8.96 -18.34
C ALA A 106 9.75 -9.84 -17.77
N PRO A 107 9.43 -11.04 -17.28
CA PRO A 107 10.46 -12.02 -16.93
C PRO A 107 11.13 -12.54 -18.21
N ARG A 108 12.43 -12.77 -18.16
CA ARG A 108 13.24 -13.40 -19.21
C ARG A 108 14.02 -14.56 -18.61
N LEU A 109 14.19 -15.60 -19.40
CA LEU A 109 15.02 -16.74 -19.04
C LEU A 109 16.31 -16.70 -19.87
N ASP A 110 17.45 -16.76 -19.20
CA ASP A 110 18.76 -16.95 -19.82
C ASP A 110 19.52 -18.11 -19.16
N ALA A 111 20.80 -18.31 -19.52
CA ALA A 111 21.63 -19.39 -18.99
C ALA A 111 21.88 -19.28 -17.47
N ALA A 112 21.77 -18.09 -16.87
CA ALA A 112 21.92 -17.84 -15.44
C ALA A 112 20.61 -17.97 -14.67
N GLY A 113 19.46 -18.10 -15.36
CA GLY A 113 18.15 -18.24 -14.75
C GLY A 113 17.17 -17.13 -15.15
N VAL A 114 16.16 -16.89 -14.30
CA VAL A 114 15.14 -15.88 -14.53
C VAL A 114 15.66 -14.49 -14.12
N HIS A 115 15.59 -13.56 -15.04
CA HIS A 115 15.80 -12.14 -14.77
C HIS A 115 14.62 -11.29 -15.27
N TRP A 116 14.43 -10.12 -14.71
CA TRP A 116 13.38 -9.19 -15.12
C TRP A 116 13.95 -8.14 -16.05
N SER A 117 13.23 -7.80 -17.11
CA SER A 117 13.61 -6.69 -17.99
C SER A 117 13.79 -5.41 -17.16
N ARG A 118 14.73 -4.57 -17.59
CA ARG A 118 14.93 -3.26 -16.94
C ARG A 118 13.62 -2.48 -17.01
N ALA A 119 13.16 -2.02 -15.85
CA ALA A 119 11.89 -1.34 -15.73
C ALA A 119 12.10 0.16 -15.48
N GLU A 120 11.33 0.96 -16.21
CA GLU A 120 11.16 2.39 -15.94
C GLU A 120 10.02 2.62 -14.95
N THR A 121 9.95 3.79 -14.34
CA THR A 121 8.95 4.12 -13.32
C THR A 121 7.50 3.86 -13.77
N PRO A 122 7.06 4.23 -14.99
CA PRO A 122 5.69 3.96 -15.42
C PRO A 122 5.33 2.47 -15.41
N ALA A 123 6.27 1.59 -15.78
CA ALA A 123 6.07 0.14 -15.76
C ALA A 123 5.94 -0.41 -14.32
N LEU A 124 6.69 0.14 -13.37
CA LEU A 124 6.58 -0.22 -11.94
C LEU A 124 5.27 0.29 -11.32
N LEU A 125 4.84 1.50 -11.67
CA LEU A 125 3.53 2.02 -11.28
C LEU A 125 2.38 1.18 -11.87
N ALA A 126 2.55 0.64 -13.09
CA ALA A 126 1.58 -0.28 -13.68
C ALA A 126 1.42 -1.57 -12.86
N VAL A 127 2.49 -2.13 -12.31
CA VAL A 127 2.43 -3.30 -11.41
C VAL A 127 1.60 -2.98 -10.17
N ILE A 128 1.83 -1.81 -9.55
CA ILE A 128 1.08 -1.38 -8.37
C ILE A 128 -0.40 -1.17 -8.73
N ALA A 129 -0.67 -0.54 -9.87
CA ALA A 129 -2.03 -0.28 -10.33
C ALA A 129 -2.79 -1.58 -10.62
N ARG A 130 -2.17 -2.57 -11.28
CA ARG A 130 -2.76 -3.90 -11.52
C ARG A 130 -3.10 -4.60 -10.21
N ALA A 131 -2.19 -4.60 -9.23
CA ALA A 131 -2.48 -5.12 -7.89
C ALA A 131 -3.67 -4.41 -7.23
N GLY A 132 -3.85 -3.12 -7.50
CA GLY A 132 -5.02 -2.35 -7.06
C GLY A 132 -6.31 -2.77 -7.75
N VAL A 133 -6.28 -2.97 -9.07
CA VAL A 133 -7.44 -3.44 -9.85
C VAL A 133 -7.87 -4.83 -9.38
N GLU A 134 -6.92 -5.76 -9.29
CA GLU A 134 -7.15 -7.14 -8.86
C GLU A 134 -7.72 -7.20 -7.43
N LEU A 135 -7.17 -6.41 -6.52
CA LEU A 135 -7.66 -6.36 -5.14
C LEU A 135 -9.08 -5.78 -5.06
N LEU A 136 -9.30 -4.59 -5.65
CA LEU A 136 -10.53 -3.83 -5.46
C LEU A 136 -11.70 -4.36 -6.31
N GLY A 137 -11.41 -5.09 -7.38
CA GLY A 137 -12.40 -5.76 -8.23
C GLY A 137 -12.52 -7.26 -8.02
N GLY A 138 -11.61 -7.86 -7.25
CA GLY A 138 -11.52 -9.31 -7.05
C GLY A 138 -12.19 -9.81 -5.76
N PRO A 139 -12.05 -11.10 -5.44
CA PRO A 139 -12.73 -11.76 -4.32
C PRO A 139 -12.28 -11.26 -2.94
N LEU A 140 -11.15 -10.56 -2.85
CA LEU A 140 -10.65 -9.98 -1.61
C LEU A 140 -11.12 -8.53 -1.37
N ALA A 141 -11.89 -7.94 -2.30
CA ALA A 141 -12.36 -6.57 -2.17
C ALA A 141 -13.13 -6.33 -0.85
N ASP A 142 -14.00 -7.26 -0.48
CA ASP A 142 -14.79 -7.19 0.76
C ASP A 142 -14.00 -7.54 2.02
N ARG A 143 -12.73 -7.93 1.85
CA ARG A 143 -11.79 -8.17 2.94
C ARG A 143 -10.87 -6.98 3.22
N VAL A 144 -10.97 -5.92 2.45
CA VAL A 144 -10.22 -4.67 2.71
C VAL A 144 -10.77 -4.02 3.97
N ARG A 145 -9.89 -3.68 4.90
CA ARG A 145 -10.22 -3.04 6.19
C ARG A 145 -9.31 -1.85 6.44
N GLN A 146 -9.81 -0.88 7.20
CA GLN A 146 -8.99 0.18 7.77
C GLN A 146 -8.66 -0.14 9.23
N CYS A 147 -7.41 0.07 9.62
CA CYS A 147 -6.97 -0.14 10.99
C CYS A 147 -7.77 0.73 11.99
N SER A 148 -8.28 0.09 13.06
CA SER A 148 -9.03 0.76 14.14
C SER A 148 -8.14 1.52 15.12
N GLY A 149 -6.82 1.57 14.92
CA GLY A 149 -5.92 2.37 15.74
C GLY A 149 -6.26 3.85 15.65
N ARG A 150 -6.36 4.55 16.80
CA ARG A 150 -6.79 5.96 16.89
C ARG A 150 -6.13 6.87 15.85
N TRP A 151 -4.82 6.70 15.64
CA TRP A 151 -4.02 7.51 14.72
C TRP A 151 -3.49 6.75 13.52
N CYS A 152 -3.98 5.53 13.30
CA CYS A 152 -3.55 4.67 12.20
C CYS A 152 -4.56 4.72 11.05
N ALA A 153 -4.06 5.02 9.85
CA ALA A 153 -4.86 5.05 8.63
C ALA A 153 -4.50 3.92 7.66
N ILE A 154 -3.71 2.93 8.10
CA ILE A 154 -3.28 1.82 7.25
C ILE A 154 -4.50 1.00 6.84
N LEU A 155 -4.62 0.79 5.52
CA LEU A 155 -5.55 -0.14 4.92
C LEU A 155 -4.87 -1.50 4.80
N PHE A 156 -5.61 -2.58 5.02
CA PHE A 156 -5.07 -3.94 4.95
C PHE A 156 -6.12 -4.95 4.50
N VAL A 157 -5.67 -6.07 3.95
CA VAL A 157 -6.53 -7.22 3.65
C VAL A 157 -6.65 -8.08 4.90
N ASP A 158 -7.87 -8.35 5.32
CA ASP A 158 -8.14 -9.25 6.44
C ASP A 158 -8.14 -10.71 5.96
N MET A 159 -7.00 -11.36 6.10
CA MET A 159 -6.82 -12.78 5.79
C MET A 159 -7.08 -13.68 7.00
N SER A 160 -7.61 -13.15 8.11
CA SER A 160 -7.94 -13.96 9.28
C SER A 160 -9.12 -14.89 8.99
N ARG A 161 -9.13 -16.05 9.66
CA ARG A 161 -10.21 -17.03 9.51
C ARG A 161 -11.59 -16.44 9.86
N SER A 162 -11.65 -15.61 10.89
CA SER A 162 -12.89 -14.97 11.34
C SER A 162 -13.32 -13.77 10.49
N GLY A 163 -12.44 -13.14 9.70
CA GLY A 163 -12.75 -11.93 8.93
C GLY A 163 -12.99 -10.67 9.77
N HIS A 164 -12.60 -10.67 11.05
CA HIS A 164 -12.85 -9.59 12.02
C HIS A 164 -11.58 -8.93 12.58
N ARG A 165 -10.48 -8.98 11.82
CA ARG A 165 -9.23 -8.32 12.20
C ARG A 165 -9.41 -6.80 12.25
N LYS A 166 -9.15 -6.21 13.44
CA LYS A 166 -9.30 -4.76 13.68
C LYS A 166 -8.00 -3.97 13.49
N TRP A 167 -6.83 -4.62 13.54
CA TRP A 167 -5.53 -3.96 13.59
C TRP A 167 -4.65 -4.37 12.41
N CYS A 168 -3.95 -3.42 11.81
CA CYS A 168 -2.96 -3.72 10.76
C CYS A 168 -1.77 -4.55 11.29
N SER A 169 -1.52 -4.52 12.60
CA SER A 169 -0.52 -5.34 13.28
C SER A 169 -0.92 -5.53 14.74
N MET A 170 -0.79 -6.76 15.26
CA MET A 170 -1.01 -7.04 16.68
C MET A 170 0.12 -6.47 17.55
N SER A 171 1.38 -6.59 17.10
CA SER A 171 2.55 -6.05 17.81
C SER A 171 2.59 -4.53 17.87
N GLY A 172 1.96 -3.85 16.91
CA GLY A 172 1.85 -2.39 16.86
C GLY A 172 0.53 -1.86 17.42
N CYS A 173 -0.47 -1.70 16.54
CA CYS A 173 -1.75 -1.08 16.88
C CYS A 173 -2.57 -1.90 17.88
N GLY A 174 -2.55 -3.23 17.80
CA GLY A 174 -3.25 -4.09 18.74
C GLY A 174 -2.71 -3.96 20.15
N ASN A 175 -1.38 -3.97 20.32
CA ASN A 175 -0.75 -3.81 21.62
C ASN A 175 -1.02 -2.41 22.23
N LYS A 176 -0.93 -1.34 21.42
CA LYS A 176 -1.28 0.02 21.86
C LYS A 176 -2.72 0.13 22.35
N ALA A 177 -3.66 -0.53 21.67
CA ALA A 177 -5.06 -0.55 22.09
C ALA A 177 -5.24 -1.29 23.42
N LYS A 178 -4.59 -2.46 23.61
CA LYS A 178 -4.63 -3.19 24.88
C LYS A 178 -4.10 -2.36 26.04
N VAL A 179 -2.96 -1.69 25.86
CA VAL A 179 -2.36 -0.83 26.89
C VAL A 179 -3.27 0.35 27.21
N ALA A 180 -3.93 0.97 26.23
CA ALA A 180 -4.86 2.06 26.46
C ALA A 180 -6.06 1.59 27.32
N THR A 181 -6.69 0.46 26.95
CA THR A 181 -7.81 -0.10 27.72
C THR A 181 -7.41 -0.48 29.15
N PHE A 182 -6.22 -1.04 29.34
CA PHE A 182 -5.70 -1.36 30.67
C PHE A 182 -5.54 -0.09 31.54
N ARG A 183 -4.96 0.97 30.97
CA ARG A 183 -4.79 2.24 31.70
C ARG A 183 -6.11 2.93 32.03
N GLU A 184 -7.12 2.83 31.17
CA GLU A 184 -8.46 3.36 31.43
C GLU A 184 -9.12 2.64 32.58
N ARG A 185 -9.05 1.30 32.65
CA ARG A 185 -9.61 0.50 33.77
C ARG A 185 -8.98 0.87 35.13
N ASN A 186 -7.64 0.99 35.15
CA ASN A 186 -6.92 1.31 36.41
C ASN A 186 -7.01 2.79 36.82
N ARG A 187 -7.66 3.66 36.06
CA ARG A 187 -7.93 5.06 36.44
C ARG A 187 -9.32 5.26 37.06
N THR A 188 -10.17 4.26 36.93
CA THR A 188 -11.54 4.25 37.45
C THR A 188 -11.68 3.44 38.74
N GLU A 189 -10.61 2.84 39.22
CA GLU A 189 -10.41 2.31 40.58
C GLU A 189 -9.61 3.32 41.43
#